data_c5d2cba02901f3dd59ee0b8bba268176
#
_entry.id   c5d2cba02901f3dd59ee0b8bba268176
#
_cell.length_a   1.000
_cell.length_b   1.000
_cell.length_c   1.000
_cell.angle_alpha   90.00
_cell.angle_beta   90.00
_cell.angle_gamma   90.00
#
_symmetry.space_group_name_H-M   'P 1'
#
loop_
_entity.id
_entity.type
_entity.pdbx_description
1 polymer ?
#
loop_
_entity_poly.entity_id
_entity_poly.type
_entity_poly.pdbx_seq_one_letter_code
_entity_poly.pdbx_strand_id
1 'polypeptide(L)'
;MINEVPTIGENKKPNPMFRQLSESNQGAYLQAFTIDDTRHMVNTLGGYMGLSFDEYSVSKLTSDCGGHPYLMRILCSHINKYARALEIQRPAVISKSIYDKAIPEFEKSSEAVSFFWMILNILMTSYPKEYNILKILALEGDTILAQIQEKDALFHLIGYGLVECNQNNYAIKYSTIARFLRGEYRFERQGLSIEEQKEEIQLRVNNAEMQLRTLVRNTLVSVKGKAKAKDAVLNAMRKHSSINPKDIKKAETLPYQELFDPSQNNMYFSLLIIIIIDNLS
;
A
#
# COMPACT_ATOMS: atom_id res chain seq x y z
N MET A 1 17.58 -5.54 11.80
CA MET A 1 18.16 -6.52 12.74
C MET A 1 18.38 -7.84 12.01
N ILE A 2 19.60 -8.15 11.61
CA ILE A 2 19.96 -9.52 11.23
C ILE A 2 20.29 -10.21 12.57
N ASN A 3 19.27 -10.49 13.36
CA ASN A 3 19.47 -11.13 14.67
C ASN A 3 19.39 -12.65 14.59
N GLU A 4 19.06 -13.20 13.44
CA GLU A 4 19.05 -14.64 13.24
C GLU A 4 19.66 -14.98 11.90
N VAL A 5 20.93 -15.35 11.98
CA VAL A 5 21.57 -16.07 10.89
C VAL A 5 20.76 -17.35 10.69
N PRO A 6 20.29 -17.66 9.48
CA PRO A 6 19.57 -18.90 9.23
C PRO A 6 20.43 -20.07 9.71
N THR A 7 20.01 -20.75 10.78
CA THR A 7 20.62 -22.00 11.21
C THR A 7 20.16 -23.06 10.23
N ILE A 8 21.00 -23.38 9.26
CA ILE A 8 20.78 -24.51 8.38
C ILE A 8 21.13 -25.79 9.15
N GLY A 9 20.09 -26.45 9.68
CA GLY A 9 20.19 -27.75 10.38
C GLY A 9 20.27 -27.66 11.90
N GLU A 10 19.61 -28.57 12.57
CA GLU A 10 19.31 -28.62 14.02
C GLU A 10 20.51 -28.61 14.99
N ASN A 11 21.77 -28.52 14.53
CA ASN A 11 22.95 -28.55 15.37
C ASN A 11 24.12 -27.68 14.91
N LYS A 12 23.90 -26.65 14.09
CA LYS A 12 25.01 -25.79 13.64
C LYS A 12 25.08 -24.51 14.46
N LYS A 13 26.17 -24.38 15.23
CA LYS A 13 26.55 -23.12 15.86
C LYS A 13 26.65 -22.04 14.77
N PRO A 14 26.10 -20.84 15.00
CA PRO A 14 26.20 -19.73 14.04
C PRO A 14 27.68 -19.46 13.73
N ASN A 15 27.97 -19.14 12.47
CA ASN A 15 29.32 -18.80 12.04
C ASN A 15 29.87 -17.67 12.92
N PRO A 16 31.07 -17.82 13.55
CA PRO A 16 31.63 -16.81 14.44
C PRO A 16 31.70 -15.41 13.83
N MET A 17 31.90 -15.31 12.52
CA MET A 17 31.96 -14.04 11.80
C MET A 17 30.61 -13.31 11.81
N PHE A 18 29.49 -14.02 11.66
CA PHE A 18 28.14 -13.44 11.75
C PHE A 18 27.74 -13.10 13.18
N ARG A 19 28.25 -13.87 14.15
CA ARG A 19 28.05 -13.58 15.57
C ARG A 19 28.73 -12.27 15.98
N GLN A 20 29.95 -12.01 15.53
CA GLN A 20 30.63 -10.74 15.76
C GLN A 20 29.90 -9.55 15.12
N LEU A 21 29.32 -9.71 13.93
CA LEU A 21 28.52 -8.67 13.28
C LEU A 21 27.20 -8.40 14.02
N SER A 22 26.59 -9.42 14.62
CA SER A 22 25.36 -9.26 15.42
C SER A 22 25.61 -8.69 16.82
N GLU A 23 26.76 -9.01 17.42
CA GLU A 23 27.15 -8.53 18.76
C GLU A 23 27.62 -7.06 18.75
N SER A 24 28.01 -6.51 17.60
CA SER A 24 28.44 -5.11 17.47
C SER A 24 27.31 -4.06 17.52
N ASN A 25 26.08 -4.45 17.79
CA ASN A 25 24.87 -3.58 17.92
C ASN A 25 24.68 -2.53 16.80
N GLN A 26 25.41 -2.63 15.71
CA GLN A 26 25.29 -1.81 14.52
C GLN A 26 24.83 -2.69 13.36
N GLY A 27 23.60 -3.19 13.47
CA GLY A 27 22.97 -3.86 12.35
C GLY A 27 22.83 -2.89 11.18
N ALA A 28 23.76 -2.96 10.25
CA ALA A 28 23.65 -2.21 9.00
C ALA A 28 22.62 -2.92 8.10
N TYR A 29 21.46 -2.31 7.95
CA TYR A 29 20.52 -2.73 6.93
C TYR A 29 21.01 -2.28 5.56
N LEU A 30 21.07 -3.20 4.60
CA LEU A 30 21.26 -2.82 3.20
C LEU A 30 20.04 -2.00 2.75
N GLN A 31 20.30 -0.77 2.38
CA GLN A 31 19.25 0.08 1.88
C GLN A 31 18.84 -0.33 0.45
N ALA A 32 17.56 -0.26 0.19
CA ALA A 32 17.04 -0.43 -1.16
C ALA A 32 17.52 0.72 -2.08
N PHE A 33 17.55 0.48 -3.36
CA PHE A 33 17.87 1.51 -4.35
C PHE A 33 16.90 2.68 -4.27
N THR A 34 17.46 3.87 -4.34
CA THR A 34 16.71 5.11 -4.55
C THR A 34 16.25 5.20 -6.01
N ILE A 35 15.43 6.19 -6.33
CA ILE A 35 15.03 6.45 -7.72
C ILE A 35 16.24 6.80 -8.59
N ASP A 36 17.27 7.46 -8.03
CA ASP A 36 18.48 7.81 -8.76
C ASP A 36 19.37 6.58 -9.02
N ASP A 37 19.48 5.68 -8.04
CA ASP A 37 20.16 4.41 -8.23
C ASP A 37 19.46 3.55 -9.29
N THR A 38 18.11 3.53 -9.25
CA THR A 38 17.30 2.84 -10.26
C THR A 38 17.55 3.42 -11.64
N ARG A 39 17.52 4.76 -11.77
CA ARG A 39 17.80 5.46 -13.04
C ARG A 39 19.19 5.14 -13.55
N HIS A 40 20.20 5.15 -12.69
CA HIS A 40 21.55 4.77 -13.05
C HIS A 40 21.64 3.32 -13.56
N MET A 41 21.02 2.39 -12.84
CA MET A 41 20.99 0.97 -13.22
C MET A 41 20.32 0.76 -14.58
N VAL A 42 19.13 1.32 -14.82
CA VAL A 42 18.40 1.11 -16.08
C VAL A 42 19.05 1.83 -17.26
N ASN A 43 19.69 2.97 -17.05
CA ASN A 43 20.43 3.67 -18.09
C ASN A 43 21.69 2.89 -18.47
N THR A 44 22.40 2.32 -17.50
CA THR A 44 23.61 1.53 -17.75
C THR A 44 23.28 0.21 -18.44
N LEU A 45 22.41 -0.61 -17.82
CA LEU A 45 22.08 -1.94 -18.34
C LEU A 45 21.17 -1.88 -19.57
N GLY A 46 20.20 -0.96 -19.56
CA GLY A 46 19.31 -0.73 -20.70
C GLY A 46 20.07 -0.21 -21.93
N GLY A 47 21.04 0.67 -21.72
CA GLY A 47 21.88 1.20 -22.78
C GLY A 47 22.59 0.11 -23.59
N TYR A 48 23.12 -0.92 -22.93
CA TYR A 48 23.71 -2.08 -23.62
C TYR A 48 22.73 -2.85 -24.50
N MET A 49 21.43 -2.76 -24.19
CA MET A 49 20.35 -3.42 -24.93
C MET A 49 19.64 -2.47 -25.92
N GLY A 50 20.11 -1.22 -26.03
CA GLY A 50 19.44 -0.19 -26.83
C GLY A 50 18.08 0.21 -26.28
N LEU A 51 17.90 0.16 -24.94
CA LEU A 51 16.70 0.57 -24.26
C LEU A 51 17.00 1.74 -23.33
N SER A 52 16.13 2.72 -23.30
CA SER A 52 16.05 3.78 -22.28
C SER A 52 14.69 3.75 -21.62
N PHE A 53 14.57 4.34 -20.45
CA PHE A 53 13.31 4.36 -19.68
C PHE A 53 12.90 5.82 -19.44
N ASP A 54 11.63 6.12 -19.66
CA ASP A 54 11.09 7.42 -19.29
C ASP A 54 10.97 7.57 -17.77
N GLU A 55 10.79 8.78 -17.27
CA GLU A 55 10.73 9.07 -15.82
C GLU A 55 9.57 8.37 -15.13
N TYR A 56 8.45 8.17 -15.81
CA TYR A 56 7.33 7.38 -15.29
C TYR A 56 7.76 5.93 -15.05
N SER A 57 8.40 5.30 -16.04
CA SER A 57 8.82 3.90 -15.97
C SER A 57 9.90 3.70 -14.89
N VAL A 58 10.84 4.65 -14.71
CA VAL A 58 11.83 4.63 -13.64
C VAL A 58 11.16 4.69 -12.27
N SER A 59 10.25 5.65 -12.08
CA SER A 59 9.51 5.82 -10.83
C SER A 59 8.67 4.59 -10.48
N LYS A 60 7.95 4.04 -11.48
CA LYS A 60 7.12 2.84 -11.31
C LYS A 60 7.98 1.61 -11.01
N LEU A 61 9.11 1.44 -11.70
CA LEU A 61 10.04 0.34 -11.44
C LEU A 61 10.55 0.37 -9.98
N THR A 62 10.88 1.57 -9.48
CA THR A 62 11.31 1.74 -8.10
C THR A 62 10.20 1.34 -7.13
N SER A 63 8.97 1.82 -7.32
CA SER A 63 7.85 1.53 -6.43
C SER A 63 7.34 0.10 -6.55
N ASP A 64 7.28 -0.47 -7.74
CA ASP A 64 6.81 -1.84 -7.97
C ASP A 64 7.78 -2.87 -7.37
N CYS A 65 9.07 -2.60 -7.44
CA CYS A 65 10.11 -3.48 -6.90
C CYS A 65 10.64 -3.05 -5.52
N GLY A 66 10.12 -1.98 -4.91
CA GLY A 66 10.58 -1.48 -3.61
C GLY A 66 12.06 -1.10 -3.58
N GLY A 67 12.67 -0.80 -4.72
CA GLY A 67 14.11 -0.56 -4.84
C GLY A 67 14.97 -1.83 -4.73
N HIS A 68 14.40 -3.05 -4.87
CA HIS A 68 15.16 -4.30 -4.76
C HIS A 68 15.87 -4.63 -6.09
N PRO A 69 17.23 -4.64 -6.17
CA PRO A 69 17.97 -4.74 -7.43
C PRO A 69 17.66 -6.02 -8.22
N TYR A 70 17.53 -7.15 -7.54
CA TYR A 70 17.23 -8.44 -8.17
C TYR A 70 15.84 -8.43 -8.81
N LEU A 71 14.81 -7.96 -8.09
CA LEU A 71 13.45 -7.90 -8.60
C LEU A 71 13.34 -6.93 -9.78
N MET A 72 13.99 -5.77 -9.69
CA MET A 72 14.10 -4.82 -10.81
C MET A 72 14.71 -5.44 -12.04
N ARG A 73 15.79 -6.23 -11.88
CA ARG A 73 16.43 -6.91 -13.00
C ARG A 73 15.50 -7.92 -13.66
N ILE A 74 14.74 -8.69 -12.88
CA ILE A 74 13.75 -9.63 -13.43
C ILE A 74 12.68 -8.87 -14.20
N LEU A 75 12.11 -7.81 -13.61
CA LEU A 75 11.10 -7.00 -14.26
C LEU A 75 11.61 -6.35 -15.54
N CYS A 76 12.81 -5.79 -15.54
CA CYS A 76 13.43 -5.25 -16.77
C CYS A 76 13.65 -6.33 -17.85
N SER A 77 13.98 -7.57 -17.44
CA SER A 77 14.06 -8.70 -18.36
C SER A 77 12.71 -9.02 -19.00
N HIS A 78 11.62 -8.99 -18.23
CA HIS A 78 10.27 -9.18 -18.75
C HIS A 78 9.84 -8.04 -19.68
N ILE A 79 10.11 -6.79 -19.31
CA ILE A 79 9.87 -5.62 -20.19
C ILE A 79 10.62 -5.76 -21.51
N ASN A 80 11.87 -6.20 -21.45
CA ASN A 80 12.68 -6.44 -22.65
C ASN A 80 12.11 -7.59 -23.52
N LYS A 81 11.65 -8.69 -22.91
CA LYS A 81 10.97 -9.79 -23.63
C LYS A 81 9.67 -9.27 -24.30
N TYR A 82 8.90 -8.48 -23.58
CA TYR A 82 7.67 -7.86 -24.09
C TYR A 82 7.94 -6.92 -25.26
N ALA A 83 8.95 -6.04 -25.14
CA ALA A 83 9.35 -5.12 -26.20
C ALA A 83 9.83 -5.87 -27.47
N ARG A 84 10.50 -7.02 -27.31
CA ARG A 84 10.89 -7.90 -28.43
C ARG A 84 9.68 -8.55 -29.08
N ALA A 85 8.72 -9.02 -28.31
CA ALA A 85 7.50 -9.63 -28.84
C ALA A 85 6.64 -8.63 -29.65
N LEU A 86 6.75 -7.34 -29.35
CA LEU A 86 6.13 -6.26 -30.13
C LEU A 86 6.99 -5.77 -31.29
N GLU A 87 8.14 -6.40 -31.56
CA GLU A 87 9.09 -6.03 -32.61
C GLU A 87 9.53 -4.55 -32.56
N ILE A 88 9.61 -3.97 -31.36
CA ILE A 88 10.00 -2.57 -31.19
C ILE A 88 11.45 -2.39 -31.66
N GLN A 89 11.62 -1.51 -32.65
CA GLN A 89 12.94 -1.19 -33.19
C GLN A 89 13.80 -0.44 -32.15
N ARG A 90 15.10 -0.75 -32.13
CA ARG A 90 16.08 -0.16 -31.21
C ARG A 90 16.96 0.86 -31.92
N PRO A 91 17.37 1.95 -31.24
CA PRO A 91 17.13 2.28 -29.85
C PRO A 91 15.67 2.64 -29.56
N ALA A 92 15.14 2.23 -28.40
CA ALA A 92 13.75 2.44 -28.01
C ALA A 92 13.61 2.99 -26.59
N VAL A 93 12.54 3.75 -26.36
CA VAL A 93 12.17 4.27 -25.05
C VAL A 93 11.06 3.40 -24.48
N ILE A 94 11.30 2.85 -23.30
CA ILE A 94 10.24 2.19 -22.50
C ILE A 94 9.38 3.26 -21.87
N SER A 95 8.26 3.47 -22.52
CA SER A 95 7.25 4.44 -22.09
C SER A 95 6.26 3.81 -21.13
N LYS A 96 5.45 4.67 -20.47
CA LYS A 96 4.31 4.26 -19.64
C LYS A 96 3.47 3.14 -20.28
N SER A 97 3.12 3.28 -21.55
CA SER A 97 2.26 2.31 -22.26
C SER A 97 2.89 0.92 -22.35
N ILE A 98 4.20 0.85 -22.58
CA ILE A 98 4.93 -0.43 -22.66
C ILE A 98 5.07 -1.02 -21.25
N TYR A 99 5.45 -0.19 -20.28
CA TYR A 99 5.63 -0.58 -18.90
C TYR A 99 4.34 -1.18 -18.31
N ASP A 100 3.23 -0.44 -18.37
CA ASP A 100 1.94 -0.84 -17.78
C ASP A 100 1.39 -2.14 -18.38
N LYS A 101 1.69 -2.43 -19.65
CA LYS A 101 1.28 -3.68 -20.30
C LYS A 101 2.18 -4.87 -19.93
N ALA A 102 3.46 -4.63 -19.62
CA ALA A 102 4.38 -5.69 -19.24
C ALA A 102 4.21 -6.18 -17.79
N ILE A 103 3.72 -5.32 -16.88
CA ILE A 103 3.55 -5.63 -15.45
C ILE A 103 2.64 -6.84 -15.19
N PRO A 104 1.43 -6.98 -15.78
CA PRO A 104 0.55 -8.12 -15.47
C PRO A 104 1.15 -9.47 -15.88
N GLU A 105 1.97 -9.50 -16.93
CA GLU A 105 2.69 -10.71 -17.33
C GLU A 105 3.83 -11.04 -16.37
N PHE A 106 4.57 -10.02 -15.95
CA PHE A 106 5.61 -10.17 -14.93
C PHE A 106 5.05 -10.72 -13.63
N GLU A 107 3.96 -10.16 -13.10
CA GLU A 107 3.37 -10.58 -11.83
C GLU A 107 2.89 -12.03 -11.83
N LYS A 108 2.54 -12.57 -12.99
CA LYS A 108 2.16 -13.97 -13.19
C LYS A 108 3.33 -14.88 -13.51
N SER A 109 4.53 -14.33 -13.73
CA SER A 109 5.70 -15.13 -14.07
C SER A 109 6.15 -16.01 -12.91
N SER A 110 6.68 -17.18 -13.22
CA SER A 110 7.19 -18.10 -12.21
C SER A 110 8.31 -17.49 -11.36
N GLU A 111 9.13 -16.64 -11.96
CA GLU A 111 10.23 -15.96 -11.29
C GLU A 111 9.74 -14.95 -10.25
N ALA A 112 8.74 -14.13 -10.60
CA ALA A 112 8.14 -13.15 -9.68
C ALA A 112 7.38 -13.86 -8.56
N VAL A 113 6.52 -14.83 -8.91
CA VAL A 113 5.72 -15.60 -7.94
C VAL A 113 6.63 -16.35 -6.96
N SER A 114 7.70 -17.01 -7.45
CA SER A 114 8.65 -17.69 -6.57
C SER A 114 9.38 -16.73 -5.63
N PHE A 115 9.72 -15.53 -6.11
CA PHE A 115 10.34 -14.52 -5.26
C PHE A 115 9.38 -14.02 -4.16
N PHE A 116 8.13 -13.77 -4.49
CA PHE A 116 7.13 -13.35 -3.51
C PHE A 116 6.89 -14.44 -2.47
N TRP A 117 6.70 -15.68 -2.90
CA TRP A 117 6.52 -16.81 -1.99
C TRP A 117 7.72 -17.07 -1.11
N MET A 118 8.94 -16.87 -1.61
CA MET A 118 10.14 -16.99 -0.78
C MET A 118 10.11 -16.01 0.41
N ILE A 119 9.79 -14.74 0.16
CA ILE A 119 9.68 -13.73 1.23
C ILE A 119 8.53 -14.06 2.18
N LEU A 120 7.34 -14.32 1.63
CA LEU A 120 6.15 -14.56 2.43
C LEU A 120 6.26 -15.84 3.26
N ASN A 121 6.85 -16.89 2.73
CA ASN A 121 7.04 -18.16 3.46
C ASN A 121 7.99 -17.99 4.64
N ILE A 122 9.08 -17.22 4.48
CA ILE A 122 9.97 -16.87 5.61
C ILE A 122 9.18 -16.12 6.68
N LEU A 123 8.37 -15.13 6.30
CA LEU A 123 7.55 -14.39 7.25
C LEU A 123 6.52 -15.29 7.93
N MET A 124 5.79 -16.12 7.18
CA MET A 124 4.77 -17.03 7.73
C MET A 124 5.36 -18.03 8.73
N THR A 125 6.54 -18.57 8.45
CA THR A 125 7.14 -19.62 9.26
C THR A 125 7.94 -19.10 10.44
N SER A 126 8.70 -18.02 10.25
CA SER A 126 9.63 -17.50 11.26
C SER A 126 9.17 -16.21 11.93
N TYR A 127 8.30 -15.45 11.26
CA TYR A 127 7.86 -14.12 11.69
C TYR A 127 6.35 -13.91 11.46
N PRO A 128 5.49 -14.73 12.10
CA PRO A 128 4.04 -14.72 11.82
C PRO A 128 3.36 -13.38 12.16
N LYS A 129 3.89 -12.63 13.12
CA LYS A 129 3.37 -11.30 13.48
C LYS A 129 3.63 -10.29 12.37
N GLU A 130 4.84 -10.28 11.83
CA GLU A 130 5.25 -9.46 10.70
C GLU A 130 4.43 -9.80 9.45
N TYR A 131 4.20 -11.10 9.21
CA TYR A 131 3.33 -11.54 8.12
C TYR A 131 1.92 -10.98 8.26
N ASN A 132 1.32 -11.06 9.45
CA ASN A 132 -0.02 -10.55 9.70
C ASN A 132 -0.11 -9.04 9.50
N ILE A 133 0.90 -8.27 9.96
CA ILE A 133 0.96 -6.82 9.73
C ILE A 133 1.07 -6.52 8.22
N LEU A 134 1.94 -7.21 7.50
CA LEU A 134 2.11 -7.03 6.06
C LEU A 134 0.81 -7.34 5.31
N LYS A 135 0.10 -8.38 5.72
CA LYS A 135 -1.19 -8.79 5.19
C LYS A 135 -2.26 -7.71 5.44
N ILE A 136 -2.36 -7.19 6.66
CA ILE A 136 -3.27 -6.09 7.02
C ILE A 136 -2.97 -4.84 6.18
N LEU A 137 -1.71 -4.45 6.08
CA LEU A 137 -1.29 -3.33 5.24
C LEU A 137 -1.67 -3.51 3.76
N ALA A 138 -1.53 -4.72 3.23
CA ALA A 138 -1.90 -5.01 1.85
C ALA A 138 -3.39 -4.82 1.59
N LEU A 139 -4.24 -5.15 2.56
CA LEU A 139 -5.69 -5.19 2.41
C LEU A 139 -6.38 -3.88 2.75
N GLU A 140 -5.98 -3.31 3.88
CA GLU A 140 -6.69 -2.23 4.57
C GLU A 140 -5.92 -0.90 4.47
N GLY A 141 -4.67 -0.94 4.02
CA GLY A 141 -3.78 0.21 4.10
C GLY A 141 -3.37 0.52 5.54
N ASP A 142 -2.97 1.76 5.79
CA ASP A 142 -2.44 2.22 7.08
C ASP A 142 -3.51 2.57 8.14
N THR A 143 -4.78 2.60 7.75
CA THR A 143 -5.89 3.06 8.60
C THR A 143 -6.07 2.25 9.88
N ILE A 144 -5.64 0.98 9.89
CA ILE A 144 -5.78 0.07 11.04
C ILE A 144 -4.51 0.02 11.91
N LEU A 145 -3.39 0.54 11.43
CA LEU A 145 -2.11 0.46 12.16
C LEU A 145 -2.11 1.15 13.51
N ALA A 146 -2.95 2.16 13.71
CA ALA A 146 -3.12 2.79 15.03
C ALA A 146 -3.64 1.79 16.11
N GLN A 147 -4.22 0.67 15.68
CA GLN A 147 -4.74 -0.39 16.56
C GLN A 147 -3.75 -1.54 16.75
N ILE A 148 -2.66 -1.58 15.97
CA ILE A 148 -1.64 -2.64 16.09
C ILE A 148 -0.80 -2.38 17.32
N GLN A 149 -0.91 -3.31 18.30
CA GLN A 149 -0.11 -3.28 19.53
C GLN A 149 1.35 -3.74 19.32
N GLU A 150 1.65 -4.36 18.20
CA GLU A 150 2.91 -5.05 17.91
C GLU A 150 3.92 -4.13 17.19
N LYS A 151 4.34 -3.07 17.87
CA LYS A 151 5.28 -2.07 17.31
C LYS A 151 6.62 -2.70 16.88
N ASP A 152 7.11 -3.70 17.61
CA ASP A 152 8.40 -4.34 17.32
C ASP A 152 8.36 -5.07 15.96
N ALA A 153 7.29 -5.78 15.67
CA ALA A 153 7.11 -6.46 14.38
C ALA A 153 7.00 -5.46 13.21
N LEU A 154 6.38 -4.31 13.42
CA LEU A 154 6.35 -3.23 12.44
C LEU A 154 7.74 -2.64 12.20
N PHE A 155 8.54 -2.43 13.26
CA PHE A 155 9.93 -1.98 13.12
C PHE A 155 10.80 -2.99 12.39
N HIS A 156 10.59 -4.30 12.59
CA HIS A 156 11.25 -5.33 11.82
C HIS A 156 10.94 -5.23 10.32
N LEU A 157 9.66 -5.06 9.95
CA LEU A 157 9.27 -4.90 8.55
C LEU A 157 9.88 -3.66 7.89
N ILE A 158 10.00 -2.55 8.64
CA ILE A 158 10.69 -1.35 8.18
C ILE A 158 12.18 -1.63 8.02
N GLY A 159 12.80 -2.28 8.98
CA GLY A 159 14.22 -2.65 8.94
C GLY A 159 14.55 -3.58 7.77
N TYR A 160 13.70 -4.55 7.46
CA TYR A 160 13.84 -5.42 6.28
C TYR A 160 13.49 -4.72 4.96
N GLY A 161 13.04 -3.47 5.01
CA GLY A 161 12.69 -2.69 3.82
C GLY A 161 11.42 -3.17 3.12
N LEU A 162 10.55 -3.93 3.81
CA LEU A 162 9.26 -4.37 3.28
C LEU A 162 8.17 -3.31 3.44
N VAL A 163 8.30 -2.49 4.49
CA VAL A 163 7.38 -1.39 4.80
C VAL A 163 8.18 -0.09 4.86
N GLU A 164 7.60 0.97 4.39
CA GLU A 164 8.09 2.34 4.56
C GLU A 164 7.16 3.14 5.48
N CYS A 165 7.74 4.11 6.18
CA CYS A 165 7.02 5.01 7.06
C CYS A 165 7.25 6.45 6.61
N ASN A 166 6.20 7.12 6.15
CA ASN A 166 6.20 8.52 5.73
C ASN A 166 5.21 9.32 6.58
N GLN A 167 5.70 10.20 7.46
CA GLN A 167 4.86 11.05 8.31
C GLN A 167 3.78 10.29 9.10
N ASN A 168 4.16 9.15 9.71
CA ASN A 168 3.28 8.19 10.39
C ASN A 168 2.32 7.38 9.49
N ASN A 169 2.45 7.48 8.17
CA ASN A 169 1.76 6.61 7.24
C ASN A 169 2.66 5.44 6.86
N TYR A 170 2.15 4.24 6.99
CA TYR A 170 2.87 3.02 6.69
C TYR A 170 2.36 2.42 5.38
N ALA A 171 3.27 2.07 4.49
CA ALA A 171 2.94 1.46 3.22
C ALA A 171 3.88 0.30 2.90
N ILE A 172 3.36 -0.70 2.19
CA ILE A 172 4.22 -1.76 1.66
C ILE A 172 5.07 -1.15 0.55
N LYS A 173 6.38 -1.26 0.70
CA LYS A 173 7.36 -0.68 -0.22
C LYS A 173 7.33 -1.32 -1.62
N TYR A 174 6.93 -2.59 -1.69
CA TYR A 174 6.81 -3.36 -2.93
C TYR A 174 5.36 -3.39 -3.39
N SER A 175 4.98 -2.56 -4.33
CA SER A 175 3.60 -2.53 -4.84
C SER A 175 3.19 -3.88 -5.47
N THR A 176 4.14 -4.62 -6.05
CA THR A 176 3.90 -5.98 -6.58
C THR A 176 3.57 -6.98 -5.50
N ILE A 177 4.27 -6.97 -4.35
CA ILE A 177 3.95 -7.85 -3.20
C ILE A 177 2.59 -7.49 -2.61
N ALA A 178 2.27 -6.20 -2.51
CA ALA A 178 0.95 -5.76 -2.04
C ALA A 178 -0.18 -6.27 -2.95
N ARG A 179 0.00 -6.20 -4.28
CA ARG A 179 -0.98 -6.75 -5.25
C ARG A 179 -1.07 -8.26 -5.16
N PHE A 180 0.07 -8.94 -5.02
CA PHE A 180 0.12 -10.39 -4.86
C PHE A 180 -0.64 -10.84 -3.60
N LEU A 181 -0.39 -10.24 -2.44
CA LEU A 181 -1.11 -10.53 -1.20
C LEU A 181 -2.62 -10.28 -1.33
N ARG A 182 -3.04 -9.20 -1.98
CA ARG A 182 -4.46 -8.94 -2.24
C ARG A 182 -5.09 -10.04 -3.11
N GLY A 183 -4.34 -10.56 -4.07
CA GLY A 183 -4.78 -11.67 -4.92
C GLY A 183 -4.99 -12.95 -4.12
N GLU A 184 -3.98 -13.37 -3.35
CA GLU A 184 -4.01 -14.57 -2.50
C GLU A 184 -5.13 -14.48 -1.46
N TYR A 185 -5.28 -13.34 -0.82
CA TYR A 185 -6.32 -13.13 0.19
C TYR A 185 -7.73 -13.19 -0.39
N ARG A 186 -7.87 -12.84 -1.66
CA ARG A 186 -9.16 -12.95 -2.36
C ARG A 186 -9.62 -14.40 -2.47
N PHE A 187 -8.68 -15.35 -2.60
CA PHE A 187 -8.99 -16.77 -2.67
C PHE A 187 -9.29 -17.37 -1.29
N GLU A 188 -8.57 -16.99 -0.24
CA GLU A 188 -8.87 -17.42 1.14
C GLU A 188 -10.27 -16.97 1.58
N ARG A 189 -10.74 -15.81 1.15
CA ARG A 189 -12.09 -15.29 1.42
C ARG A 189 -13.23 -16.08 0.82
N GLN A 190 -12.98 -16.88 -0.20
CA GLN A 190 -14.00 -17.77 -0.77
C GLN A 190 -14.35 -18.91 0.18
N GLY A 191 -13.54 -19.18 1.19
CA GLY A 191 -13.78 -20.17 2.23
C GLY A 191 -14.48 -19.65 3.50
N LEU A 192 -14.75 -18.34 3.59
CA LEU A 192 -15.44 -17.74 4.75
C LEU A 192 -16.90 -18.18 4.80
N SER A 193 -17.40 -18.44 6.01
CA SER A 193 -18.85 -18.65 6.25
C SER A 193 -19.65 -17.40 5.83
N ILE A 194 -20.95 -17.55 5.61
CA ILE A 194 -21.82 -16.43 5.22
C ILE A 194 -21.81 -15.33 6.29
N GLU A 195 -21.72 -15.70 7.56
CA GLU A 195 -21.65 -14.78 8.69
C GLU A 195 -20.35 -13.99 8.66
N GLU A 196 -19.20 -14.63 8.51
CA GLU A 196 -17.89 -13.98 8.40
C GLU A 196 -17.80 -13.08 7.18
N GLN A 197 -18.39 -13.47 6.04
CA GLN A 197 -18.48 -12.63 4.86
C GLN A 197 -19.29 -11.36 5.11
N LYS A 198 -20.39 -11.46 5.85
CA LYS A 198 -21.24 -10.33 6.22
C LYS A 198 -20.50 -9.36 7.15
N GLU A 199 -19.83 -9.88 8.17
CA GLU A 199 -19.04 -9.09 9.11
C GLU A 199 -17.92 -8.33 8.39
N GLU A 200 -17.23 -9.01 7.48
CA GLU A 200 -16.17 -8.38 6.71
C GLU A 200 -16.69 -7.31 5.75
N ILE A 201 -17.80 -7.58 5.05
CA ILE A 201 -18.45 -6.57 4.19
C ILE A 201 -18.84 -5.35 5.03
N GLN A 202 -19.43 -5.56 6.22
CA GLN A 202 -19.83 -4.48 7.10
C GLN A 202 -18.62 -3.66 7.57
N LEU A 203 -17.53 -4.32 7.93
CA LEU A 203 -16.28 -3.64 8.32
C LEU A 203 -15.73 -2.78 7.18
N ARG A 204 -15.74 -3.29 5.94
CA ARG A 204 -15.28 -2.55 4.77
C ARG A 204 -16.15 -1.36 4.43
N VAL A 205 -17.47 -1.55 4.50
CA VAL A 205 -18.42 -0.45 4.29
C VAL A 205 -18.19 0.65 5.32
N ASN A 206 -18.01 0.29 6.60
CA ASN A 206 -17.73 1.24 7.65
C ASN A 206 -16.40 1.99 7.41
N ASN A 207 -15.35 1.28 7.02
CA ASN A 207 -14.04 1.89 6.72
C ASN A 207 -14.12 2.83 5.51
N ALA A 208 -14.78 2.41 4.43
CA ALA A 208 -14.98 3.25 3.25
C ALA A 208 -15.79 4.51 3.58
N GLU A 209 -16.81 4.38 4.42
CA GLU A 209 -17.61 5.51 4.90
C GLU A 209 -16.75 6.48 5.72
N MET A 210 -15.93 6.00 6.63
CA MET A 210 -15.03 6.84 7.44
C MET A 210 -14.01 7.60 6.58
N GLN A 211 -13.45 6.94 5.58
CA GLN A 211 -12.53 7.58 4.63
C GLN A 211 -13.26 8.67 3.82
N LEU A 212 -14.46 8.38 3.34
CA LEU A 212 -15.26 9.35 2.60
C LEU A 212 -15.62 10.55 3.48
N ARG A 213 -16.04 10.34 4.74
CA ARG A 213 -16.31 11.42 5.70
C ARG A 213 -15.09 12.32 5.89
N THR A 214 -13.92 11.72 6.05
CA THR A 214 -12.66 12.45 6.22
C THR A 214 -12.30 13.25 4.96
N LEU A 215 -12.44 12.64 3.79
CA LEU A 215 -12.20 13.30 2.51
C LEU A 215 -13.13 14.51 2.33
N VAL A 216 -14.44 14.30 2.46
CA VAL A 216 -15.44 15.37 2.31
C VAL A 216 -15.18 16.51 3.31
N ARG A 217 -14.92 16.18 4.57
CA ARG A 217 -14.58 17.16 5.60
C ARG A 217 -13.39 18.04 5.20
N ASN A 218 -12.30 17.41 4.78
CA ASN A 218 -11.07 18.12 4.44
C ASN A 218 -11.21 18.96 3.16
N THR A 219 -11.88 18.40 2.16
CA THR A 219 -12.09 19.08 0.87
C THR A 219 -13.02 20.29 1.02
N LEU A 220 -14.11 20.17 1.80
CA LEU A 220 -14.99 21.32 2.07
C LEU A 220 -14.25 22.47 2.73
N VAL A 221 -13.40 22.18 3.72
CA VAL A 221 -12.59 23.22 4.36
C VAL A 221 -11.59 23.85 3.37
N SER A 222 -10.99 23.05 2.53
CA SER A 222 -10.04 23.53 1.52
C SER A 222 -10.70 24.43 0.48
N VAL A 223 -11.90 24.08 0.02
CA VAL A 223 -12.61 24.80 -1.05
C VAL A 223 -13.39 26.01 -0.51
N LYS A 224 -14.07 25.88 0.62
CA LYS A 224 -15.01 26.92 1.12
C LYS A 224 -14.52 27.68 2.36
N GLY A 225 -13.45 27.20 2.99
CA GLY A 225 -13.00 27.70 4.29
C GLY A 225 -13.85 27.21 5.45
N LYS A 226 -13.28 27.23 6.66
CA LYS A 226 -13.91 26.66 7.88
C LYS A 226 -15.31 27.23 8.18
N ALA A 227 -15.53 28.52 8.00
CA ALA A 227 -16.79 29.16 8.33
C ALA A 227 -17.95 28.70 7.40
N LYS A 228 -17.71 28.66 6.09
CA LYS A 228 -18.72 28.28 5.10
C LYS A 228 -18.89 26.77 4.95
N ALA A 229 -17.91 25.97 5.36
CA ALA A 229 -17.98 24.50 5.28
C ALA A 229 -19.08 23.92 6.15
N LYS A 230 -19.28 24.45 7.36
CA LYS A 230 -20.38 24.05 8.25
C LYS A 230 -21.75 24.34 7.64
N ASP A 231 -21.93 25.52 7.10
CA ASP A 231 -23.20 25.93 6.47
C ASP A 231 -23.52 25.07 5.24
N ALA A 232 -22.52 24.68 4.47
CA ALA A 232 -22.69 23.79 3.33
C ALA A 232 -23.24 22.41 3.76
N VAL A 233 -22.69 21.84 4.84
CA VAL A 233 -23.19 20.57 5.40
C VAL A 233 -24.62 20.72 5.91
N LEU A 234 -24.92 21.74 6.71
CA LEU A 234 -26.25 21.99 7.26
C LEU A 234 -27.29 22.22 6.15
N ASN A 235 -26.92 22.92 5.10
CA ASN A 235 -27.81 23.14 3.95
C ASN A 235 -28.10 21.83 3.20
N ALA A 236 -27.10 20.98 3.00
CA ALA A 236 -27.30 19.66 2.43
C ALA A 236 -28.22 18.79 3.30
N MET A 237 -28.01 18.81 4.63
CA MET A 237 -28.91 18.11 5.58
C MET A 237 -30.36 18.59 5.49
N ARG A 238 -30.59 19.90 5.37
CA ARG A 238 -31.94 20.48 5.25
C ARG A 238 -32.62 20.12 3.93
N LYS A 239 -31.86 19.92 2.87
CA LYS A 239 -32.38 19.50 1.56
C LYS A 239 -32.71 18.00 1.50
N HIS A 240 -32.09 17.19 2.36
CA HIS A 240 -32.24 15.73 2.34
C HIS A 240 -33.54 15.31 3.04
N SER A 241 -34.50 14.78 2.28
CA SER A 241 -35.85 14.45 2.76
C SER A 241 -35.94 13.39 3.87
N SER A 242 -34.89 12.56 3.99
CA SER A 242 -34.85 11.44 4.96
C SER A 242 -34.23 11.83 6.32
N ILE A 243 -33.76 13.07 6.49
CA ILE A 243 -33.13 13.50 7.73
C ILE A 243 -34.17 14.08 8.69
N ASN A 244 -34.15 13.56 9.92
CA ASN A 244 -35.08 14.05 10.96
C ASN A 244 -34.71 15.49 11.33
N PRO A 245 -35.69 16.41 11.46
CA PRO A 245 -35.46 17.78 11.91
C PRO A 245 -34.75 17.89 13.26
N LYS A 246 -34.87 16.88 14.14
CA LYS A 246 -34.15 16.81 15.41
C LYS A 246 -32.64 16.65 15.20
N ASP A 247 -32.25 15.87 14.20
CA ASP A 247 -30.82 15.63 13.89
C ASP A 247 -30.18 16.88 13.28
N ILE A 248 -30.96 17.66 12.51
CA ILE A 248 -30.50 18.95 11.98
C ILE A 248 -30.22 19.93 13.11
N LYS A 249 -31.16 20.05 14.07
CA LYS A 249 -30.99 20.93 15.25
C LYS A 249 -29.77 20.50 16.09
N LYS A 250 -29.56 19.19 16.27
CA LYS A 250 -28.36 18.66 16.94
C LYS A 250 -27.10 19.05 16.18
N ALA A 251 -27.09 18.87 14.87
CA ALA A 251 -25.96 19.20 14.02
C ALA A 251 -25.60 20.70 14.05
N GLU A 252 -26.59 21.59 14.19
CA GLU A 252 -26.37 23.04 14.33
C GLU A 252 -25.50 23.38 15.56
N THR A 253 -25.65 22.64 16.65
CA THR A 253 -24.88 22.85 17.89
C THR A 253 -23.50 22.22 17.89
N LEU A 254 -23.23 21.22 17.03
CA LEU A 254 -21.96 20.52 17.00
C LEU A 254 -20.84 21.35 16.35
N PRO A 255 -19.59 21.22 16.81
CA PRO A 255 -18.43 21.70 16.10
C PRO A 255 -18.33 21.06 14.71
N TYR A 256 -17.75 21.77 13.73
CA TYR A 256 -17.63 21.27 12.34
C TYR A 256 -16.99 19.87 12.25
N GLN A 257 -15.97 19.61 13.05
CA GLN A 257 -15.27 18.33 13.04
C GLN A 257 -16.14 17.16 13.49
N GLU A 258 -17.00 17.41 14.49
CA GLU A 258 -17.91 16.42 15.07
C GLU A 258 -19.12 16.13 14.18
N LEU A 259 -19.41 16.99 13.19
CA LEU A 259 -20.46 16.71 12.20
C LEU A 259 -20.19 15.43 11.41
N PHE A 260 -18.93 15.06 11.23
CA PHE A 260 -18.50 13.88 10.48
C PHE A 260 -18.20 12.68 11.38
N ASP A 261 -18.37 12.79 12.69
CA ASP A 261 -18.22 11.69 13.63
C ASP A 261 -19.52 10.87 13.68
N PRO A 262 -19.49 9.56 13.32
CA PRO A 262 -20.66 8.70 13.32
C PRO A 262 -21.31 8.56 14.71
N SER A 263 -20.52 8.70 15.78
CA SER A 263 -21.03 8.62 17.17
C SER A 263 -21.85 9.84 17.56
N GLN A 264 -21.57 10.99 16.97
CA GLN A 264 -22.21 12.26 17.27
C GLN A 264 -23.31 12.62 16.28
N ASN A 265 -23.13 12.29 15.02
CA ASN A 265 -24.05 12.65 13.95
C ASN A 265 -24.23 11.50 12.96
N ASN A 266 -25.45 11.00 12.86
CA ASN A 266 -25.80 9.91 11.94
C ASN A 266 -25.96 10.46 10.51
N MET A 267 -24.82 10.67 9.85
CA MET A 267 -24.77 11.18 8.48
C MET A 267 -24.83 10.01 7.50
N TYR A 268 -25.92 9.87 6.76
CA TYR A 268 -26.10 8.82 5.79
C TYR A 268 -25.11 8.97 4.61
N PHE A 269 -24.71 7.85 4.01
CA PHE A 269 -23.82 7.82 2.85
C PHE A 269 -24.36 8.67 1.68
N SER A 270 -25.68 8.63 1.44
CA SER A 270 -26.35 9.46 0.44
C SER A 270 -26.16 10.96 0.66
N LEU A 271 -26.12 11.41 1.91
CA LEU A 271 -25.87 12.81 2.24
C LEU A 271 -24.43 13.23 1.90
N LEU A 272 -23.45 12.37 2.11
CA LEU A 272 -22.07 12.65 1.74
C LEU A 272 -21.93 12.84 0.23
N ILE A 273 -22.65 12.03 -0.57
CA ILE A 273 -22.70 12.17 -2.03
C ILE A 273 -23.33 13.50 -2.44
N ILE A 274 -24.44 13.89 -1.80
CA ILE A 274 -25.10 15.18 -2.08
C ILE A 274 -24.17 16.35 -1.74
N ILE A 275 -23.47 16.28 -0.62
CA ILE A 275 -22.49 17.32 -0.24
C ILE A 275 -21.41 17.45 -1.32
N ILE A 276 -20.93 16.32 -1.86
CA ILE A 276 -19.94 16.31 -2.95
C ILE A 276 -20.50 16.98 -4.19
N ILE A 277 -21.67 16.56 -4.65
CA ILE A 277 -22.28 17.07 -5.87
C ILE A 277 -22.59 18.57 -5.75
N ASP A 278 -23.19 19.01 -4.64
CA ASP A 278 -23.64 20.40 -4.48
C ASP A 278 -22.48 21.38 -4.23
N ASN A 279 -21.32 20.91 -3.79
CA ASN A 279 -20.28 21.80 -3.26
C ASN A 279 -18.88 21.58 -3.82
N LEU A 280 -18.61 20.44 -4.46
CA LEU A 280 -17.28 20.03 -4.92
C LEU A 280 -17.23 19.67 -6.42
N SER A 281 -18.35 19.64 -7.11
CA SER A 281 -18.49 19.60 -8.56
C SER A 281 -18.55 21.02 -9.11
#